data_2e8e0b9de6f0861454234d31638a29b4
#
_entry.id   2e8e0b9de6f0861454234d31638a29b4
#
_cell.length_a   1.000
_cell.length_b   1.000
_cell.length_c   1.000
_cell.angle_alpha   90.00
_cell.angle_beta   90.00
_cell.angle_gamma   90.00
#
_symmetry.space_group_name_H-M   'P 1'
#
loop_
_entity.id
_entity.type
_entity.pdbx_description
1 polymer ?
#
loop_
_entity_poly.entity_id
_entity_poly.type
_entity_poly.pdbx_seq_one_letter_code
_entity_poly.pdbx_strand_id
1 'polypeptide(L)'
;YAFPVIGLKMSAITCGLIGLVFLGGAYMAEGFTGGFDGISKNQIESGEAIGMSKWQLARYVVFPQGFALSVPAIAANIIFLIKETSIFSVIAIPELTNTALDLIGLYYHSNEYLFVLVIAYAIILIPLSLLLTWLERRVRYGTFGD
;
A
#
# COMPACT_ATOMS: atom_id res chain seq x y z
N TYR A 1 6.55 -18.82 -15.73
CA TYR A 1 7.11 -19.92 -16.55
C TYR A 1 7.98 -20.92 -15.75
N ALA A 2 8.50 -20.56 -14.55
CA ALA A 2 9.36 -21.46 -13.76
C ALA A 2 8.57 -22.50 -12.92
N PHE A 3 7.40 -22.16 -12.41
CA PHE A 3 6.61 -23.04 -11.54
C PHE A 3 6.15 -24.36 -12.17
N PRO A 4 5.74 -24.42 -13.45
CA PRO A 4 5.43 -25.70 -14.11
C PRO A 4 6.62 -26.65 -14.20
N VAL A 5 7.85 -26.13 -14.26
CA VAL A 5 9.09 -26.94 -14.33
C VAL A 5 9.34 -27.73 -13.04
N ILE A 6 8.89 -27.18 -11.90
CA ILE A 6 8.97 -27.82 -10.57
C ILE A 6 7.68 -28.57 -10.20
N GLY A 7 6.81 -28.84 -11.19
CA GLY A 7 5.59 -29.64 -11.00
C GLY A 7 4.39 -28.85 -10.39
N LEU A 8 4.53 -27.56 -10.12
CA LEU A 8 3.47 -26.73 -9.59
C LEU A 8 2.67 -26.10 -10.73
N LYS A 9 1.53 -26.69 -11.08
CA LYS A 9 0.58 -26.12 -12.05
C LYS A 9 -0.24 -25.00 -11.40
N MET A 10 0.29 -23.79 -11.41
CA MET A 10 -0.41 -22.60 -10.90
C MET A 10 -0.95 -21.77 -12.06
N SER A 11 -2.15 -21.20 -11.88
CA SER A 11 -2.67 -20.25 -12.86
C SER A 11 -1.87 -18.94 -12.84
N ALA A 12 -1.86 -18.20 -13.97
CA ALA A 12 -1.21 -16.89 -14.05
C ALA A 12 -1.74 -15.93 -12.99
N ILE A 13 -3.05 -15.95 -12.73
CA ILE A 13 -3.71 -15.16 -11.70
C ILE A 13 -3.16 -15.49 -10.30
N THR A 14 -3.03 -16.77 -9.98
CA THR A 14 -2.51 -17.21 -8.68
C THR A 14 -1.07 -16.75 -8.48
N CYS A 15 -0.23 -16.89 -9.50
CA CYS A 15 1.15 -16.40 -9.45
C CYS A 15 1.24 -14.90 -9.26
N GLY A 16 0.41 -14.15 -9.99
CA GLY A 16 0.35 -12.70 -9.89
C GLY A 16 -0.13 -12.24 -8.49
N LEU A 17 -1.17 -12.87 -7.97
CA LEU A 17 -1.68 -12.56 -6.62
C LEU A 17 -0.66 -12.86 -5.52
N ILE A 18 0.03 -13.99 -5.59
CA ILE A 18 1.11 -14.31 -4.64
C ILE A 18 2.20 -13.24 -4.70
N GLY A 19 2.66 -12.89 -5.91
CA GLY A 19 3.67 -11.83 -6.08
C GLY A 19 3.21 -10.51 -5.48
N LEU A 20 1.96 -10.09 -5.73
CA LEU A 20 1.40 -8.85 -5.21
C LEU A 20 1.25 -8.88 -3.67
N VAL A 21 0.87 -10.02 -3.09
CA VAL A 21 0.78 -10.18 -1.64
C VAL A 21 2.16 -10.07 -0.98
N PHE A 22 3.20 -10.68 -1.56
CA PHE A 22 4.56 -10.54 -1.05
C PHE A 22 5.06 -9.11 -1.16
N LEU A 23 4.86 -8.47 -2.31
CA LEU A 23 5.23 -7.07 -2.53
C LEU A 23 4.50 -6.15 -1.56
N GLY A 24 3.17 -6.29 -1.46
CA GLY A 24 2.35 -5.50 -0.54
C GLY A 24 2.73 -5.72 0.91
N GLY A 25 3.00 -6.98 1.30
CA GLY A 25 3.47 -7.31 2.64
C GLY A 25 4.78 -6.63 2.99
N ALA A 26 5.75 -6.62 2.07
CA ALA A 26 7.03 -5.94 2.26
C ALA A 26 6.86 -4.43 2.45
N TYR A 27 6.08 -3.76 1.59
CA TYR A 27 5.82 -2.32 1.72
C TYR A 27 5.04 -1.96 2.99
N MET A 28 4.07 -2.78 3.39
CA MET A 28 3.35 -2.56 4.65
C MET A 28 4.27 -2.75 5.85
N ALA A 29 5.13 -3.77 5.85
CA ALA A 29 6.11 -3.99 6.90
C ALA A 29 7.08 -2.80 7.03
N GLU A 30 7.59 -2.28 5.90
CA GLU A 30 8.45 -1.10 5.88
C GLU A 30 7.72 0.15 6.41
N GLY A 31 6.47 0.37 5.98
CA GLY A 31 5.64 1.47 6.46
C GLY A 31 5.41 1.43 7.97
N PHE A 32 5.13 0.25 8.53
CA PHE A 32 5.00 0.07 9.97
C PHE A 32 6.32 0.28 10.69
N THR A 33 7.41 -0.31 10.21
CA THR A 33 8.75 -0.16 10.82
C THR A 33 9.13 1.31 10.88
N GLY A 34 8.99 2.07 9.78
CA GLY A 34 9.31 3.50 9.76
C GLY A 34 8.45 4.31 10.75
N GLY A 35 7.17 3.95 10.93
CA GLY A 35 6.31 4.60 11.91
C GLY A 35 6.73 4.31 13.36
N PHE A 36 7.09 3.08 13.67
CA PHE A 36 7.54 2.71 15.01
C PHE A 36 8.93 3.26 15.33
N ASP A 37 9.84 3.31 14.35
CA ASP A 37 11.18 3.91 14.51
C ASP A 37 11.11 5.44 14.69
N GLY A 38 10.04 6.07 14.24
CA GLY A 38 9.78 7.50 14.41
C GLY A 38 9.43 7.93 15.84
N ILE A 39 9.24 6.98 16.77
CA ILE A 39 8.89 7.28 18.16
C ILE A 39 10.10 7.83 18.89
N SER A 40 9.93 8.98 19.54
CA SER A 40 11.01 9.61 20.30
C SER A 40 11.46 8.76 21.50
N LYS A 41 12.76 8.55 21.62
CA LYS A 41 13.34 7.86 22.78
C LYS A 41 12.98 8.53 24.10
N ASN A 42 12.89 9.86 24.14
CA ASN A 42 12.51 10.60 25.33
C ASN A 42 11.14 10.20 25.87
N GLN A 43 10.19 9.83 25.00
CA GLN A 43 8.87 9.36 25.45
C GLN A 43 8.94 7.99 26.10
N ILE A 44 9.80 7.11 25.59
CA ILE A 44 10.04 5.80 26.17
C ILE A 44 10.69 5.94 27.56
N GLU A 45 11.77 6.75 27.63
CA GLU A 45 12.50 7.03 28.87
C GLU A 45 11.61 7.72 29.93
N SER A 46 10.76 8.66 29.50
CA SER A 46 9.80 9.31 30.39
C SER A 46 8.76 8.33 30.97
N GLY A 47 8.26 7.41 30.14
CA GLY A 47 7.37 6.34 30.60
C GLY A 47 8.03 5.40 31.60
N GLU A 48 9.29 5.04 31.38
CA GLU A 48 10.09 4.24 32.32
C GLU A 48 10.34 4.99 33.64
N ALA A 49 10.64 6.29 33.57
CA ALA A 49 10.89 7.12 34.73
C ALA A 49 9.67 7.24 35.69
N ILE A 50 8.46 7.20 35.15
CA ILE A 50 7.23 7.17 35.95
C ILE A 50 6.81 5.75 36.40
N GLY A 51 7.66 4.74 36.13
CA GLY A 51 7.44 3.35 36.59
C GLY A 51 6.52 2.52 35.72
N MET A 52 6.29 2.88 34.46
CA MET A 52 5.52 2.05 33.53
C MET A 52 6.25 0.72 33.26
N SER A 53 5.53 -0.38 33.33
CA SER A 53 6.04 -1.67 32.86
C SER A 53 6.19 -1.65 31.32
N LYS A 54 7.06 -2.54 30.80
CA LYS A 54 7.28 -2.66 29.33
C LYS A 54 5.97 -2.88 28.56
N TRP A 55 5.04 -3.63 29.12
CA TRP A 55 3.71 -3.85 28.52
C TRP A 55 2.84 -2.58 28.52
N GLN A 56 2.84 -1.84 29.62
CA GLN A 56 2.13 -0.56 29.71
C GLN A 56 2.73 0.46 28.74
N LEU A 57 4.06 0.54 28.69
CA LEU A 57 4.77 1.40 27.73
C LEU A 57 4.39 1.05 26.29
N ALA A 58 4.46 -0.23 25.94
CA ALA A 58 4.07 -0.69 24.60
C ALA A 58 2.60 -0.32 24.29
N ARG A 59 1.68 -0.65 25.21
CA ARG A 59 0.22 -0.53 24.98
C ARG A 59 -0.26 0.93 24.93
N TYR A 60 0.27 1.78 25.79
CA TYR A 60 -0.24 3.15 25.98
C TYR A 60 0.62 4.24 25.31
N VAL A 61 1.88 3.95 25.01
CA VAL A 61 2.81 4.94 24.41
C VAL A 61 3.21 4.51 23.00
N VAL A 62 3.82 3.32 22.87
CA VAL A 62 4.47 2.93 21.61
C VAL A 62 3.44 2.57 20.53
N PHE A 63 2.49 1.69 20.81
CA PHE A 63 1.51 1.25 19.80
C PHE A 63 0.64 2.37 19.24
N PRO A 64 0.01 3.25 20.07
CA PRO A 64 -0.84 4.31 19.53
C PRO A 64 -0.06 5.27 18.63
N GLN A 65 1.14 5.67 19.07
CA GLN A 65 1.96 6.61 18.33
C GLN A 65 2.61 5.97 17.10
N GLY A 66 3.18 4.78 17.22
CA GLY A 66 3.77 4.05 16.10
C GLY A 66 2.76 3.79 14.99
N PHE A 67 1.53 3.41 15.35
CA PHE A 67 0.47 3.25 14.38
C PHE A 67 0.11 4.57 13.68
N ALA A 68 -0.07 5.66 14.45
CA ALA A 68 -0.40 6.96 13.88
C ALA A 68 0.70 7.49 12.93
N LEU A 69 1.98 7.28 13.30
CA LEU A 69 3.12 7.65 12.46
C LEU A 69 3.25 6.77 11.21
N SER A 70 2.76 5.53 11.23
CA SER A 70 2.77 4.62 10.08
C SER A 70 1.70 4.97 9.02
N VAL A 71 0.61 5.62 9.41
CA VAL A 71 -0.56 5.85 8.52
C VAL A 71 -0.20 6.54 7.21
N PRO A 72 0.65 7.59 7.16
CA PRO A 72 1.02 8.24 5.89
C PRO A 72 1.73 7.28 4.92
N ALA A 73 2.68 6.49 5.43
CA ALA A 73 3.41 5.51 4.62
C ALA A 73 2.49 4.39 4.12
N ILE A 74 1.60 3.88 4.98
CA ILE A 74 0.60 2.88 4.62
C ILE A 74 -0.34 3.42 3.54
N ALA A 75 -0.82 4.66 3.67
CA ALA A 75 -1.69 5.30 2.69
C ALA A 75 -1.00 5.43 1.31
N ALA A 76 0.25 5.87 1.29
CA ALA A 76 1.06 5.93 0.06
C ALA A 76 1.25 4.54 -0.57
N ASN A 77 1.54 3.53 0.24
CA ASN A 77 1.74 2.15 -0.21
C ASN A 77 0.46 1.53 -0.77
N ILE A 78 -0.72 1.84 -0.23
CA ILE A 78 -2.01 1.40 -0.78
C ILE A 78 -2.20 1.96 -2.19
N ILE A 79 -1.96 3.27 -2.39
CA ILE A 79 -2.08 3.92 -3.70
C ILE A 79 -1.07 3.31 -4.67
N PHE A 80 0.15 3.06 -4.21
CA PHE A 80 1.20 2.43 -5.00
C PHE A 80 0.80 1.03 -5.46
N LEU A 81 0.33 0.17 -4.55
CA LEU A 81 -0.09 -1.20 -4.85
C LEU A 81 -1.22 -1.27 -5.87
N ILE A 82 -2.16 -0.33 -5.86
CA ILE A 82 -3.22 -0.28 -6.88
C ILE A 82 -2.62 -0.03 -8.28
N LYS A 83 -1.60 0.80 -8.39
CA LYS A 83 -0.90 1.03 -9.66
C LYS A 83 -0.06 -0.18 -10.06
N GLU A 84 0.53 -0.89 -9.10
CA GLU A 84 1.31 -2.10 -9.36
C GLU A 84 0.46 -3.26 -9.90
N THR A 85 -0.86 -3.23 -9.76
CA THR A 85 -1.73 -4.21 -10.44
C THR A 85 -1.57 -4.18 -11.96
N SER A 86 -1.11 -3.06 -12.54
CA SER A 86 -0.83 -2.94 -13.97
C SER A 86 0.24 -3.92 -14.46
N ILE A 87 1.11 -4.45 -13.57
CA ILE A 87 2.08 -5.49 -13.92
C ILE A 87 1.41 -6.78 -14.40
N PHE A 88 0.14 -6.98 -14.05
CA PHE A 88 -0.65 -8.12 -14.52
C PHE A 88 -0.90 -8.10 -16.03
N SER A 89 -0.80 -6.94 -16.68
CA SER A 89 -0.87 -6.83 -18.14
C SER A 89 0.25 -7.64 -18.81
N VAL A 90 1.43 -7.72 -18.20
CA VAL A 90 2.59 -8.48 -18.73
C VAL A 90 2.31 -9.97 -18.78
N ILE A 91 1.45 -10.49 -17.92
CA ILE A 91 1.03 -11.91 -17.88
C ILE A 91 -0.37 -12.10 -18.49
N ALA A 92 -0.84 -11.12 -19.28
CA ALA A 92 -2.10 -11.13 -20.01
C ALA A 92 -3.34 -11.42 -19.11
N ILE A 93 -3.33 -10.93 -17.88
CA ILE A 93 -4.52 -10.96 -17.02
C ILE A 93 -5.38 -9.74 -17.37
N PRO A 94 -6.69 -9.94 -17.63
CA PRO A 94 -7.60 -8.83 -17.91
C PRO A 94 -7.67 -7.87 -16.70
N GLU A 95 -7.06 -6.73 -16.85
CA GLU A 95 -7.10 -5.60 -15.92
C GLU A 95 -7.14 -4.30 -16.74
N LEU A 96 -7.17 -3.16 -16.08
CA LEU A 96 -7.40 -1.88 -16.73
C LEU A 96 -6.36 -1.56 -17.82
N THR A 97 -5.07 -1.78 -17.53
CA THR A 97 -3.97 -1.53 -18.47
C THR A 97 -3.99 -2.53 -19.62
N ASN A 98 -4.20 -3.83 -19.32
CA ASN A 98 -4.28 -4.85 -20.37
C ASN A 98 -5.44 -4.57 -21.33
N THR A 99 -6.60 -4.20 -20.79
CA THR A 99 -7.78 -3.85 -21.63
C THR A 99 -7.47 -2.65 -22.54
N ALA A 100 -6.78 -1.63 -22.05
CA ALA A 100 -6.38 -0.50 -22.87
C ALA A 100 -5.38 -0.91 -23.97
N LEU A 101 -4.40 -1.76 -23.65
CA LEU A 101 -3.43 -2.29 -24.61
C LEU A 101 -4.11 -3.15 -25.69
N ASP A 102 -5.06 -3.99 -25.32
CA ASP A 102 -5.85 -4.78 -26.27
C ASP A 102 -6.63 -3.89 -27.24
N LEU A 103 -7.27 -2.82 -26.73
CA LEU A 103 -7.99 -1.84 -27.57
C LEU A 103 -7.04 -1.09 -28.51
N ILE A 104 -5.84 -0.73 -28.05
CA ILE A 104 -4.80 -0.13 -28.89
C ILE A 104 -4.41 -1.10 -29.99
N GLY A 105 -4.22 -2.38 -29.68
CA GLY A 105 -3.88 -3.40 -30.66
C GLY A 105 -4.97 -3.65 -31.70
N LEU A 106 -6.24 -3.53 -31.32
CA LEU A 106 -7.38 -3.73 -32.22
C LEU A 106 -7.67 -2.54 -33.12
N TYR A 107 -7.60 -1.32 -32.58
CA TYR A 107 -8.08 -0.12 -33.26
C TYR A 107 -6.96 0.85 -33.69
N TYR A 108 -5.71 0.62 -33.27
CA TYR A 108 -4.54 1.44 -33.61
C TYR A 108 -4.62 2.93 -33.17
N HIS A 109 -5.51 3.25 -32.22
CA HIS A 109 -5.71 4.61 -31.66
C HIS A 109 -5.02 4.76 -30.29
N SER A 110 -3.69 4.73 -30.29
CA SER A 110 -2.91 4.69 -29.03
C SER A 110 -3.16 5.89 -28.13
N ASN A 111 -3.19 7.10 -28.66
CA ASN A 111 -3.33 8.32 -27.86
C ASN A 111 -4.68 8.39 -27.13
N GLU A 112 -5.75 7.99 -27.81
CA GLU A 112 -7.10 8.04 -27.27
C GLU A 112 -7.27 7.02 -26.13
N TYR A 113 -6.83 5.77 -26.33
CA TYR A 113 -6.94 4.74 -25.31
C TYR A 113 -5.99 4.96 -24.14
N LEU A 114 -4.80 5.53 -24.35
CA LEU A 114 -3.93 5.93 -23.24
C LEU A 114 -4.55 7.09 -22.45
N PHE A 115 -5.19 8.04 -23.10
CA PHE A 115 -5.90 9.12 -22.42
C PHE A 115 -7.06 8.58 -21.58
N VAL A 116 -7.85 7.65 -22.12
CA VAL A 116 -8.93 6.96 -21.38
C VAL A 116 -8.38 6.20 -20.19
N LEU A 117 -7.23 5.51 -20.33
CA LEU A 117 -6.55 4.80 -19.26
C LEU A 117 -6.16 5.75 -18.12
N VAL A 118 -5.59 6.91 -18.45
CA VAL A 118 -5.23 7.93 -17.45
C VAL A 118 -6.46 8.42 -16.70
N ILE A 119 -7.56 8.71 -17.42
CA ILE A 119 -8.82 9.13 -16.79
C ILE A 119 -9.37 8.03 -15.88
N ALA A 120 -9.36 6.78 -16.32
CA ALA A 120 -9.87 5.66 -15.54
C ALA A 120 -9.07 5.48 -14.23
N TYR A 121 -7.75 5.56 -14.29
CA TYR A 121 -6.92 5.56 -13.07
C TYR A 121 -7.20 6.80 -12.20
N ALA A 122 -7.36 7.97 -12.79
CA ALA A 122 -7.68 9.19 -12.03
C ALA A 122 -9.01 9.07 -11.27
N ILE A 123 -10.05 8.51 -11.89
CA ILE A 123 -11.36 8.28 -11.27
C ILE A 123 -11.25 7.35 -10.04
N ILE A 124 -10.34 6.38 -10.07
CA ILE A 124 -10.13 5.45 -8.96
C ILE A 124 -9.22 6.08 -7.90
N LEU A 125 -8.08 6.63 -8.31
CA LEU A 125 -7.02 7.06 -7.39
C LEU A 125 -7.32 8.38 -6.71
N ILE A 126 -8.00 9.34 -7.37
CA ILE A 126 -8.29 10.65 -6.76
C ILE A 126 -9.23 10.51 -5.56
N PRO A 127 -10.41 9.86 -5.65
CA PRO A 127 -11.27 9.68 -4.48
C PRO A 127 -10.59 8.88 -3.38
N LEU A 128 -9.82 7.85 -3.74
CA LEU A 128 -9.11 7.04 -2.77
C LEU A 128 -8.03 7.84 -2.04
N SER A 129 -7.24 8.65 -2.76
CA SER A 129 -6.22 9.49 -2.16
C SER A 129 -6.81 10.53 -1.20
N LEU A 130 -7.94 11.13 -1.57
CA LEU A 130 -8.66 12.06 -0.70
C LEU A 130 -9.17 11.37 0.58
N LEU A 131 -9.72 10.17 0.45
CA LEU A 131 -10.17 9.37 1.58
C LEU A 131 -9.01 9.02 2.51
N LEU A 132 -7.89 8.55 1.96
CA LEU A 132 -6.71 8.17 2.74
C LEU A 132 -6.09 9.39 3.43
N THR A 133 -6.01 10.54 2.76
CA THR A 133 -5.55 11.80 3.36
C THR A 133 -6.47 12.27 4.49
N TRP A 134 -7.79 12.11 4.32
CA TRP A 134 -8.74 12.41 5.37
C TRP A 134 -8.56 11.50 6.60
N LEU A 135 -8.39 10.18 6.38
CA LEU A 135 -8.11 9.21 7.44
C LEU A 135 -6.79 9.52 8.16
N GLU A 136 -5.73 9.84 7.42
CA GLU A 136 -4.45 10.24 7.98
C GLU A 136 -4.59 11.43 8.93
N ARG A 137 -5.24 12.49 8.47
CA ARG A 137 -5.49 13.67 9.31
C ARG A 137 -6.25 13.30 10.57
N ARG A 138 -7.30 12.51 10.45
CA ARG A 138 -8.13 12.12 11.60
C ARG A 138 -7.35 11.30 12.63
N VAL A 139 -6.47 10.41 12.19
CA VAL A 139 -5.63 9.61 13.09
C VAL A 139 -4.58 10.48 13.77
N ARG A 140 -3.91 11.37 13.03
CA ARG A 140 -2.92 12.29 13.59
C ARG A 140 -3.51 13.21 14.65
N TYR A 141 -4.63 13.87 14.37
CA TYR A 141 -5.32 14.71 15.36
C TYR A 141 -5.77 13.95 16.60
N GLY A 142 -6.20 12.70 16.44
CA GLY A 142 -6.61 11.86 17.58
C GLY A 142 -5.47 11.42 18.49
N THR A 143 -4.22 11.39 17.99
CA THR A 143 -3.07 10.85 18.71
C THR A 143 -2.13 11.93 19.25
N PHE A 144 -1.93 13.01 18.52
CA PHE A 144 -0.93 14.03 18.89
C PHE A 144 -1.56 15.34 19.40
N GLY A 145 -2.88 15.55 19.24
CA GLY A 145 -3.45 16.88 19.40
C GLY A 145 -2.86 17.85 18.38
N ASP A 146 -3.27 19.10 18.32
CA ASP A 146 -2.68 20.09 17.41
C ASP A 146 -1.17 20.25 17.58
#